data_eceef98dd8fb28c24f57b3ea761fbe64
#
_entry.id   eceef98dd8fb28c24f57b3ea761fbe64
#
_cell.length_a   1.000
_cell.length_b   1.000
_cell.length_c   1.000
_cell.angle_alpha   90.00
_cell.angle_beta   90.00
_cell.angle_gamma   90.00
#
_symmetry.space_group_name_H-M   'P 1'
#
loop_
_entity.id
_entity.type
_entity.pdbx_description
1 polymer ?
#
loop_
_entity_poly.entity_id
_entity_poly.type
_entity_poly.pdbx_seq_one_letter_code
_entity_poly.pdbx_strand_id
1 'polypeptide(L)'
;MPDWYAKKTLGTLLDEAAGRWSAREALTFAGQRWSFAQLRTEVDRTARAFIALGMQAGDRVALWMPNRPEWLYTFFALAKIGAVVVPINTRFRTSDLAYVLWQSDATTLMTVDRSGPVDYLAMVHEICPSLASSRPGHLHVEQFPQLRHVVILGAHPGAGAHHWD
;
A
#
# COMPACT_ATOMS: atom_id res chain seq x y z
N MET A 1 -8.54 6.64 -35.87
CA MET A 1 -8.07 5.59 -34.94
C MET A 1 -9.00 5.59 -33.74
N PRO A 2 -9.41 4.45 -33.21
CA PRO A 2 -10.27 4.47 -32.02
C PRO A 2 -9.50 5.03 -30.83
N ASP A 3 -10.12 6.00 -30.12
CA ASP A 3 -9.56 6.69 -28.93
C ASP A 3 -9.50 5.81 -27.67
N TRP A 4 -9.32 4.50 -27.83
CA TRP A 4 -9.37 3.58 -26.69
C TRP A 4 -8.26 3.80 -25.65
N TYR A 5 -7.16 4.44 -26.04
CA TYR A 5 -6.05 4.82 -25.15
C TYR A 5 -6.15 6.28 -24.66
N ALA A 6 -7.01 7.09 -25.29
CA ALA A 6 -7.16 8.48 -24.90
C ALA A 6 -7.83 8.59 -23.52
N LYS A 7 -7.14 9.21 -22.57
CA LYS A 7 -7.63 9.54 -21.21
C LYS A 7 -7.87 8.37 -20.27
N LYS A 8 -7.33 7.16 -20.53
CA LYS A 8 -7.40 6.06 -19.58
C LYS A 8 -6.23 6.13 -18.59
N THR A 9 -6.54 6.06 -17.32
CA THR A 9 -5.57 5.99 -16.23
C THR A 9 -5.77 4.70 -15.44
N LEU A 10 -4.75 4.27 -14.70
CA LEU A 10 -4.89 3.14 -13.77
C LEU A 10 -5.99 3.42 -12.72
N GLY A 11 -6.18 4.68 -12.34
CA GLY A 11 -7.21 5.08 -11.38
C GLY A 11 -8.64 4.87 -11.86
N THR A 12 -8.90 4.92 -13.18
CA THR A 12 -10.25 4.71 -13.76
C THR A 12 -10.48 3.28 -14.22
N LEU A 13 -9.41 2.48 -14.38
CA LEU A 13 -9.48 1.15 -14.99
C LEU A 13 -10.44 0.20 -14.27
N LEU A 14 -10.35 0.16 -12.94
CA LEU A 14 -11.21 -0.71 -12.13
C LEU A 14 -12.67 -0.26 -12.16
N ASP A 15 -12.93 1.05 -12.18
CA ASP A 15 -14.30 1.57 -12.26
C ASP A 15 -14.96 1.21 -13.58
N GLU A 16 -14.22 1.34 -14.69
CA GLU A 16 -14.67 0.92 -16.01
C GLU A 16 -14.97 -0.60 -16.06
N ALA A 17 -14.05 -1.41 -15.50
CA ALA A 17 -14.22 -2.87 -15.44
C ALA A 17 -15.43 -3.26 -14.57
N ALA A 18 -15.60 -2.62 -13.41
CA ALA A 18 -16.73 -2.86 -12.52
C ALA A 18 -18.07 -2.42 -13.14
N GLY A 19 -18.07 -1.31 -13.89
CA GLY A 19 -19.25 -0.89 -14.65
C GLY A 19 -19.65 -1.86 -15.74
N ARG A 20 -18.67 -2.47 -16.41
CA ARG A 20 -18.89 -3.37 -17.53
C ARG A 20 -19.16 -4.83 -17.13
N TRP A 21 -18.48 -5.31 -16.05
CA TRP A 21 -18.48 -6.71 -15.66
C TRP A 21 -18.77 -6.89 -14.15
N SER A 22 -19.64 -6.08 -13.61
CA SER A 22 -19.93 -5.96 -12.17
C SER A 22 -19.92 -7.28 -11.39
N ALA A 23 -20.69 -8.28 -11.87
CA ALA A 23 -20.87 -9.56 -11.20
C ALA A 23 -19.80 -10.63 -11.58
N ARG A 24 -18.94 -10.36 -12.56
CA ARG A 24 -17.88 -11.31 -12.93
C ARG A 24 -16.80 -11.35 -11.86
N GLU A 25 -16.19 -12.51 -11.71
CA GLU A 25 -15.04 -12.73 -10.83
C GLU A 25 -13.85 -11.87 -11.30
N ALA A 26 -13.29 -11.12 -10.37
CA ALA A 26 -12.12 -10.26 -10.58
C ALA A 26 -10.89 -10.77 -9.85
N LEU A 27 -11.06 -11.41 -8.69
CA LEU A 27 -9.98 -11.87 -7.84
C LEU A 27 -10.41 -13.15 -7.12
N THR A 28 -9.48 -14.10 -7.02
CA THR A 28 -9.59 -15.27 -6.14
C THR A 28 -8.31 -15.37 -5.30
N PHE A 29 -8.44 -15.52 -3.99
CA PHE A 29 -7.31 -15.69 -3.08
C PHE A 29 -7.74 -16.53 -1.86
N ALA A 30 -6.97 -17.56 -1.52
CA ALA A 30 -7.19 -18.43 -0.36
C ALA A 30 -8.65 -18.95 -0.26
N GLY A 31 -9.27 -19.31 -1.38
CA GLY A 31 -10.64 -19.81 -1.45
C GLY A 31 -11.73 -18.72 -1.41
N GLN A 32 -11.39 -17.49 -1.15
CA GLN A 32 -12.31 -16.36 -1.25
C GLN A 32 -12.33 -15.80 -2.69
N ARG A 33 -13.47 -15.24 -3.09
CA ARG A 33 -13.69 -14.69 -4.42
C ARG A 33 -14.32 -13.32 -4.34
N TRP A 34 -13.84 -12.42 -5.18
CA TRP A 34 -14.38 -11.06 -5.31
C TRP A 34 -14.84 -10.82 -6.75
N SER A 35 -16.05 -10.32 -6.91
CA SER A 35 -16.47 -9.75 -8.18
C SER A 35 -15.77 -8.39 -8.42
N PHE A 36 -15.83 -7.87 -9.65
CA PHE A 36 -15.34 -6.53 -9.96
C PHE A 36 -16.03 -5.46 -9.10
N ALA A 37 -17.32 -5.59 -8.83
CA ALA A 37 -18.02 -4.66 -7.95
C ALA A 37 -17.51 -4.72 -6.51
N GLN A 38 -17.27 -5.91 -5.96
CA GLN A 38 -16.72 -6.07 -4.61
C GLN A 38 -15.30 -5.55 -4.52
N LEU A 39 -14.43 -5.88 -5.50
CA LEU A 39 -13.07 -5.37 -5.55
C LEU A 39 -13.05 -3.84 -5.59
N ARG A 40 -13.91 -3.21 -6.41
CA ARG A 40 -14.05 -1.76 -6.44
C ARG A 40 -14.46 -1.20 -5.08
N THR A 41 -15.40 -1.82 -4.38
CA THR A 41 -15.84 -1.38 -3.05
C THR A 41 -14.67 -1.34 -2.06
N GLU A 42 -13.82 -2.40 -2.03
CA GLU A 42 -12.65 -2.45 -1.16
C GLU A 42 -11.61 -1.37 -1.54
N VAL A 43 -11.39 -1.19 -2.83
CA VAL A 43 -10.48 -0.15 -3.34
C VAL A 43 -10.98 1.26 -2.96
N ASP A 44 -12.27 1.52 -3.08
CA ASP A 44 -12.87 2.82 -2.70
C ASP A 44 -12.79 3.06 -1.19
N ARG A 45 -12.97 2.01 -0.37
CA ARG A 45 -12.78 2.08 1.08
C ARG A 45 -11.33 2.43 1.41
N THR A 46 -10.38 1.74 0.80
CA THR A 46 -8.94 1.95 0.97
C THR A 46 -8.52 3.36 0.53
N ALA A 47 -9.03 3.85 -0.60
CA ALA A 47 -8.73 5.20 -1.09
C ALA A 47 -9.20 6.28 -0.09
N ARG A 48 -10.42 6.12 0.46
CA ARG A 48 -10.92 7.04 1.51
C ARG A 48 -10.06 7.01 2.78
N ALA A 49 -9.59 5.82 3.20
CA ALA A 49 -8.70 5.69 4.35
C ALA A 49 -7.36 6.41 4.09
N PHE A 50 -6.79 6.30 2.90
CA PHE A 50 -5.56 7.01 2.53
C PHE A 50 -5.73 8.53 2.53
N ILE A 51 -6.84 9.02 2.00
CA ILE A 51 -7.17 10.45 2.07
C ILE A 51 -7.31 10.91 3.54
N ALA A 52 -7.95 10.10 4.39
CA ALA A 52 -8.09 10.40 5.82
C ALA A 52 -6.74 10.41 6.57
N LEU A 53 -5.77 9.61 6.12
CA LEU A 53 -4.37 9.65 6.60
C LEU A 53 -3.62 10.89 6.11
N GLY A 54 -4.20 11.72 5.23
CA GLY A 54 -3.59 12.91 4.67
C GLY A 54 -2.74 12.66 3.43
N MET A 55 -2.83 11.49 2.81
CA MET A 55 -2.13 11.22 1.55
C MET A 55 -2.66 12.09 0.41
N GLN A 56 -1.77 12.58 -0.42
CA GLN A 56 -2.05 13.49 -1.53
C GLN A 56 -1.56 12.93 -2.87
N ALA A 57 -2.06 13.52 -3.96
CA ALA A 57 -1.55 13.22 -5.29
C ALA A 57 -0.04 13.54 -5.35
N GLY A 58 0.72 12.62 -5.92
CA GLY A 58 2.18 12.72 -6.01
C GLY A 58 2.94 12.12 -4.82
N ASP A 59 2.28 11.82 -3.69
CA ASP A 59 2.93 11.08 -2.60
C ASP A 59 3.43 9.72 -3.08
N ARG A 60 4.60 9.31 -2.60
CA ARG A 60 5.22 8.04 -2.95
C ARG A 60 5.00 7.04 -1.83
N VAL A 61 4.38 5.92 -2.16
CA VAL A 61 4.01 4.88 -1.20
C VAL A 61 4.77 3.60 -1.51
N ALA A 62 5.69 3.26 -0.65
CA ALA A 62 6.45 2.02 -0.70
C ALA A 62 5.53 0.85 -0.29
N LEU A 63 5.33 -0.10 -1.20
CA LEU A 63 4.45 -1.25 -1.03
C LEU A 63 5.27 -2.53 -0.94
N TRP A 64 5.47 -3.03 0.28
CA TRP A 64 6.34 -4.16 0.58
C TRP A 64 5.59 -5.28 1.30
N MET A 65 4.87 -6.08 0.54
CA MET A 65 4.12 -7.22 1.06
C MET A 65 3.98 -8.32 0.00
N PRO A 66 3.76 -9.57 0.41
CA PRO A 66 3.47 -10.66 -0.53
C PRO A 66 2.14 -10.47 -1.24
N ASN A 67 1.92 -11.27 -2.29
CA ASN A 67 0.67 -11.25 -3.05
C ASN A 67 -0.51 -11.59 -2.15
N ARG A 68 -1.45 -10.63 -2.04
CA ARG A 68 -2.67 -10.73 -1.26
C ARG A 68 -3.69 -9.69 -1.75
N PRO A 69 -4.97 -9.81 -1.40
CA PRO A 69 -6.00 -8.87 -1.87
C PRO A 69 -5.69 -7.42 -1.55
N GLU A 70 -5.14 -7.15 -0.36
CA GLU A 70 -4.82 -5.81 0.11
C GLU A 70 -3.71 -5.15 -0.72
N TRP A 71 -2.84 -5.94 -1.36
CA TRP A 71 -1.87 -5.42 -2.33
C TRP A 71 -2.60 -4.74 -3.50
N LEU A 72 -3.63 -5.41 -4.04
CA LEU A 72 -4.45 -4.86 -5.14
C LEU A 72 -5.31 -3.68 -4.68
N TYR A 73 -5.88 -3.76 -3.47
CA TYR A 73 -6.64 -2.65 -2.91
C TYR A 73 -5.78 -1.40 -2.79
N THR A 74 -4.57 -1.55 -2.24
CA THR A 74 -3.58 -0.48 -2.13
C THR A 74 -3.20 0.07 -3.49
N PHE A 75 -2.83 -0.79 -4.43
CA PHE A 75 -2.37 -0.38 -5.76
C PHE A 75 -3.42 0.48 -6.49
N PHE A 76 -4.66 -0.01 -6.58
CA PHE A 76 -5.72 0.73 -7.27
C PHE A 76 -6.19 1.95 -6.48
N ALA A 77 -6.21 1.89 -5.15
CA ALA A 77 -6.56 3.03 -4.31
C ALA A 77 -5.58 4.19 -4.49
N LEU A 78 -4.28 3.90 -4.46
CA LEU A 78 -3.23 4.90 -4.72
C LEU A 78 -3.33 5.48 -6.13
N ALA A 79 -3.57 4.64 -7.13
CA ALA A 79 -3.79 5.10 -8.49
C ALA A 79 -5.01 6.05 -8.60
N LYS A 80 -6.10 5.78 -7.84
CA LYS A 80 -7.30 6.63 -7.80
C LYS A 80 -7.02 8.01 -7.21
N ILE A 81 -6.23 8.09 -6.15
CA ILE A 81 -5.90 9.37 -5.50
C ILE A 81 -4.72 10.10 -6.15
N GLY A 82 -4.11 9.50 -7.20
CA GLY A 82 -2.98 10.09 -7.91
C GLY A 82 -1.64 9.96 -7.21
N ALA A 83 -1.53 9.07 -6.22
CA ALA A 83 -0.27 8.73 -5.56
C ALA A 83 0.56 7.75 -6.38
N VAL A 84 1.86 7.71 -6.13
CA VAL A 84 2.83 6.87 -6.84
C VAL A 84 3.12 5.62 -6.02
N VAL A 85 2.88 4.46 -6.60
CA VAL A 85 3.23 3.18 -5.98
C VAL A 85 4.70 2.87 -6.25
N VAL A 86 5.44 2.56 -5.19
CA VAL A 86 6.82 2.06 -5.24
C VAL A 86 6.81 0.59 -4.78
N PRO A 87 6.64 -0.36 -5.70
CA PRO A 87 6.57 -1.77 -5.32
C PRO A 87 7.94 -2.30 -4.93
N ILE A 88 8.02 -2.95 -3.78
CA ILE A 88 9.27 -3.52 -3.24
C ILE A 88 9.23 -5.04 -3.34
N ASN A 89 10.32 -5.62 -3.83
CA ASN A 89 10.47 -7.06 -3.92
C ASN A 89 10.47 -7.70 -2.52
N THR A 90 9.65 -8.71 -2.30
CA THR A 90 9.53 -9.42 -1.02
C THR A 90 10.78 -10.21 -0.61
N ARG A 91 11.72 -10.41 -1.53
CA ARG A 91 13.05 -10.99 -1.23
C ARG A 91 14.04 -9.98 -0.66
N PHE A 92 13.76 -8.70 -0.77
CA PHE A 92 14.58 -7.65 -0.19
C PHE A 92 14.61 -7.77 1.33
N ARG A 93 15.72 -7.31 1.92
CA ARG A 93 15.96 -7.33 3.35
C ARG A 93 16.25 -5.90 3.83
N THR A 94 16.65 -5.75 5.04
CA THR A 94 16.85 -4.47 5.74
C THR A 94 17.60 -3.44 4.90
N SER A 95 18.75 -3.80 4.32
CA SER A 95 19.58 -2.88 3.53
C SER A 95 18.91 -2.45 2.21
N ASP A 96 18.25 -3.40 1.54
CA ASP A 96 17.54 -3.10 0.30
C ASP A 96 16.32 -2.21 0.56
N LEU A 97 15.58 -2.51 1.63
CA LEU A 97 14.44 -1.70 2.06
C LEU A 97 14.88 -0.26 2.37
N ALA A 98 15.95 -0.10 3.16
CA ALA A 98 16.49 1.21 3.50
C ALA A 98 16.88 2.00 2.23
N TYR A 99 17.56 1.36 1.29
CA TYR A 99 17.93 1.99 0.02
C TYR A 99 16.70 2.45 -0.77
N VAL A 100 15.68 1.59 -0.90
CA VAL A 100 14.46 1.95 -1.67
C VAL A 100 13.71 3.10 -1.00
N LEU A 101 13.54 3.08 0.32
CA LEU A 101 12.87 4.16 1.06
C LEU A 101 13.58 5.50 0.88
N TRP A 102 14.90 5.49 0.99
CA TRP A 102 15.72 6.68 0.80
C TRP A 102 15.64 7.19 -0.65
N GLN A 103 15.89 6.31 -1.61
CA GLN A 103 15.99 6.69 -3.02
C GLN A 103 14.65 7.11 -3.64
N SER A 104 13.55 6.57 -3.14
CA SER A 104 12.23 6.90 -3.65
C SER A 104 11.60 8.12 -2.97
N ASP A 105 12.18 8.68 -1.90
CA ASP A 105 11.54 9.69 -1.05
C ASP A 105 10.14 9.24 -0.60
N ALA A 106 9.98 7.97 -0.24
CA ALA A 106 8.69 7.42 0.15
C ALA A 106 8.13 8.15 1.39
N THR A 107 6.88 8.61 1.28
CA THR A 107 6.17 9.27 2.39
C THR A 107 5.46 8.28 3.29
N THR A 108 5.19 7.09 2.78
CA THR A 108 4.50 6.00 3.47
C THR A 108 5.13 4.66 3.12
N LEU A 109 5.31 3.81 4.11
CA LEU A 109 5.61 2.39 3.94
C LEU A 109 4.38 1.56 4.29
N MET A 110 3.92 0.70 3.37
CA MET A 110 2.88 -0.29 3.61
C MET A 110 3.49 -1.68 3.57
N THR A 111 3.29 -2.44 4.64
CA THR A 111 3.87 -3.77 4.78
C THR A 111 2.98 -4.69 5.61
N VAL A 112 3.41 -5.93 5.80
CA VAL A 112 2.82 -6.89 6.73
C VAL A 112 3.70 -7.00 7.98
N ASP A 113 3.15 -7.51 9.09
CA ASP A 113 3.96 -7.85 10.25
C ASP A 113 4.89 -9.03 9.95
N ARG A 114 4.33 -10.12 9.39
CA ARG A 114 5.05 -11.35 9.10
C ARG A 114 4.47 -12.08 7.88
N SER A 115 5.31 -12.82 7.17
CA SER A 115 4.86 -13.77 6.13
C SER A 115 5.76 -15.00 6.11
N GLY A 116 5.21 -16.15 6.51
CA GLY A 116 5.97 -17.37 6.73
C GLY A 116 7.12 -17.14 7.73
N PRO A 117 8.36 -17.49 7.39
CA PRO A 117 9.50 -17.29 8.28
C PRO A 117 10.02 -15.84 8.30
N VAL A 118 9.51 -14.96 7.44
CA VAL A 118 10.03 -13.59 7.29
C VAL A 118 9.27 -12.64 8.21
N ASP A 119 10.00 -11.99 9.10
CA ASP A 119 9.53 -10.96 10.01
C ASP A 119 9.78 -9.57 9.40
N TYR A 120 8.77 -9.03 8.72
CA TYR A 120 8.87 -7.71 8.06
C TYR A 120 8.93 -6.59 9.09
N LEU A 121 8.15 -6.72 10.17
CA LEU A 121 8.11 -5.70 11.21
C LEU A 121 9.45 -5.56 11.93
N ALA A 122 10.14 -6.67 12.23
CA ALA A 122 11.48 -6.64 12.81
C ALA A 122 12.47 -5.87 11.91
N MET A 123 12.44 -6.10 10.60
CA MET A 123 13.28 -5.37 9.66
C MET A 123 12.93 -3.87 9.57
N VAL A 124 11.64 -3.52 9.69
CA VAL A 124 11.23 -2.11 9.76
C VAL A 124 11.76 -1.46 11.04
N HIS A 125 11.69 -2.13 12.19
CA HIS A 125 12.25 -1.61 13.45
C HIS A 125 13.77 -1.45 13.41
N GLU A 126 14.48 -2.29 12.68
CA GLU A 126 15.93 -2.19 12.50
C GLU A 126 16.33 -0.89 11.79
N ILE A 127 15.60 -0.48 10.75
CA ILE A 127 15.90 0.76 9.99
C ILE A 127 15.16 2.00 10.52
N CYS A 128 14.10 1.81 11.27
CA CYS A 128 13.28 2.85 11.88
C CYS A 128 13.10 2.61 13.39
N PRO A 129 14.17 2.65 14.22
CA PRO A 129 14.06 2.35 15.66
C PRO A 129 13.09 3.29 16.39
N SER A 130 12.98 4.53 15.93
CA SER A 130 12.04 5.51 16.48
C SER A 130 10.57 5.13 16.31
N LEU A 131 10.25 4.20 15.42
CA LEU A 131 8.87 3.71 15.22
C LEU A 131 8.27 3.18 16.52
N ALA A 132 9.04 2.43 17.32
CA ALA A 132 8.57 1.83 18.58
C ALA A 132 8.14 2.86 19.64
N SER A 133 8.66 4.09 19.56
CA SER A 133 8.36 5.18 20.52
C SER A 133 7.55 6.32 19.89
N SER A 134 7.30 6.29 18.60
CA SER A 134 6.52 7.30 17.90
C SER A 134 5.01 7.10 18.10
N ARG A 135 4.25 8.14 17.79
CA ARG A 135 2.79 8.02 17.58
C ARG A 135 2.51 7.86 16.09
N PRO A 136 1.47 7.13 15.69
CA PRO A 136 1.06 7.04 14.30
C PRO A 136 0.91 8.44 13.68
N GLY A 137 1.49 8.64 12.49
CA GLY A 137 1.51 9.94 11.80
C GLY A 137 2.54 10.95 12.27
N HIS A 138 3.31 10.64 13.33
CA HIS A 138 4.36 11.50 13.87
C HIS A 138 5.74 10.84 13.82
N LEU A 139 5.96 9.98 12.84
CA LEU A 139 7.24 9.33 12.62
C LEU A 139 8.27 10.35 12.12
N HIS A 140 9.44 10.32 12.71
CA HIS A 140 10.59 11.08 12.24
C HIS A 140 11.81 10.15 12.20
N VAL A 141 12.39 9.98 11.02
CA VAL A 141 13.56 9.14 10.79
C VAL A 141 14.56 9.98 9.99
N GLU A 142 15.71 10.29 10.58
CA GLU A 142 16.73 11.14 9.96
C GLU A 142 17.17 10.60 8.59
N GLN A 143 17.34 9.29 8.48
CA GLN A 143 17.70 8.62 7.23
C GLN A 143 16.60 8.68 6.15
N PHE A 144 15.34 8.81 6.55
CA PHE A 144 14.17 8.85 5.64
C PHE A 144 13.30 10.07 5.97
N PRO A 145 13.75 11.29 5.68
CA PRO A 145 13.10 12.51 6.16
C PRO A 145 11.69 12.73 5.60
N GLN A 146 11.35 12.06 4.51
CA GLN A 146 10.02 12.11 3.91
C GLN A 146 9.04 11.07 4.50
N LEU A 147 9.54 10.02 5.18
CA LEU A 147 8.71 8.95 5.72
C LEU A 147 7.91 9.41 6.93
N ARG A 148 6.61 9.55 6.78
CA ARG A 148 5.66 10.04 7.80
C ARG A 148 4.80 8.92 8.38
N HIS A 149 4.49 7.91 7.57
CA HIS A 149 3.55 6.85 7.92
C HIS A 149 4.16 5.48 7.67
N VAL A 150 3.94 4.58 8.61
CA VAL A 150 4.09 3.13 8.43
C VAL A 150 2.73 2.50 8.67
N VAL A 151 2.22 1.75 7.70
CA VAL A 151 0.94 1.04 7.79
C VAL A 151 1.22 -0.45 7.76
N ILE A 152 0.75 -1.18 8.74
CA ILE A 152 1.03 -2.60 8.91
C ILE A 152 -0.25 -3.42 8.88
N LEU A 153 -0.26 -4.42 8.01
CA LEU A 153 -1.26 -5.48 7.99
C LEU A 153 -0.78 -6.63 8.87
N GLY A 154 -1.53 -6.96 9.88
CA GLY A 154 -1.23 -8.06 10.77
C GLY A 154 -1.81 -7.86 12.16
N ALA A 155 -1.58 -8.83 13.03
CA ALA A 155 -2.15 -8.83 14.38
C ALA A 155 -1.48 -7.80 15.32
N HIS A 156 -0.24 -7.38 15.01
CA HIS A 156 0.59 -6.57 15.92
C HIS A 156 1.34 -5.46 15.16
N PRO A 157 0.70 -4.33 14.86
CA PRO A 157 1.31 -3.26 14.06
C PRO A 157 2.46 -2.53 14.78
N GLY A 158 2.55 -2.64 16.11
CA GLY A 158 3.48 -1.84 16.93
C GLY A 158 2.94 -0.44 17.25
N ALA A 159 3.61 0.26 18.18
CA ALA A 159 3.08 1.48 18.78
C ALA A 159 2.99 2.68 17.81
N GLY A 160 3.96 2.83 16.91
CA GLY A 160 4.09 3.99 16.01
C GLY A 160 3.49 3.78 14.60
N ALA A 161 3.00 2.59 14.30
CA ALA A 161 2.41 2.26 13.02
C ALA A 161 0.88 2.42 13.04
N HIS A 162 0.31 2.72 11.87
CA HIS A 162 -1.13 2.58 11.65
C HIS A 162 -1.47 1.11 11.41
N HIS A 163 -2.60 0.68 11.95
CA HIS A 163 -3.17 -0.62 11.61
C HIS A 163 -3.99 -0.51 10.33
N TRP A 164 -3.99 -1.58 9.52
CA TRP A 164 -4.72 -1.59 8.26
C TRP A 164 -6.26 -1.60 8.42
N ASP A 165 -6.81 -2.14 9.51
CA ASP A 165 -8.25 -2.38 9.72
C ASP A 165 -9.10 -1.12 9.86
#